data_3df30cd0f9a92c9f3cefa32d72a4cce6
#
_entry.id   3df30cd0f9a92c9f3cefa32d72a4cce6
#
_cell.length_a   1.000
_cell.length_b   1.000
_cell.length_c   1.000
_cell.angle_alpha   90.00
_cell.angle_beta   90.00
_cell.angle_gamma   90.00
#
_symmetry.space_group_name_H-M   'P 1'
#
loop_
_entity.id
_entity.type
_entity.pdbx_description
1 polymer ?
#
loop_
_entity_poly.entity_id
_entity_poly.type
_entity_poly.pdbx_seq_one_letter_code
_entity_poly.pdbx_strand_id
1 'polypeptide(L)'
;MNKRLTVLIAVVLLVAFAAVSVHWMWPAARAVDSSEPPVDMVQRVPVVLTAVRDMLFENAVPVSGSIQTKHWALVSARMPGVLDAVYVDRGDPVQADQTELFQTDSLKLTKAVAIARQGLQVAELSVKEKLANLEQAVANRELAELDLERYRALLRENAVPRQMFDQQETRFKQSSAMVRHAEALLDLDRSKLEQSHLQLQIAEKDLADSLVLAPISGKVTERFMEPGEMAAPGSPVLRIEDLSLLEISVYLPEAHFSQVEPGKTQIRVTAAGKDLGVRPIVYKSPTVQRKLRTFEVKALVDSAESGVAPGSLAEVTVVLDARRARGVPAPAVQQRGAGAVVFVVESDRARMIPVATGRSSDGWVEILDGRLPADAQVITMGQQLISDSSPVVVVKEDVR
;
A
#
# COMPACT_ATOMS: atom_id res chain seq x y z
N MET A 1 32.75 68.76 70.05
CA MET A 1 31.37 68.94 70.51
C MET A 1 30.43 68.57 69.34
N ASN A 2 29.68 67.65 69.52
CA ASN A 2 29.07 66.62 68.65
C ASN A 2 28.26 67.08 67.42
N LYS A 3 28.82 66.90 66.23
CA LYS A 3 28.05 67.01 64.96
C LYS A 3 26.81 66.12 64.83
N ARG A 4 26.62 65.11 65.70
CA ARG A 4 25.47 64.23 65.73
C ARG A 4 24.28 64.82 66.44
N LEU A 5 24.46 65.76 67.34
CA LEU A 5 23.37 66.39 68.08
C LEU A 5 22.65 67.49 67.27
N THR A 6 23.42 68.19 66.40
CA THR A 6 22.91 69.27 65.50
C THR A 6 22.03 68.70 64.39
N VAL A 7 22.35 67.45 63.85
CA VAL A 7 21.58 66.81 62.83
C VAL A 7 20.24 66.27 63.40
N LEU A 8 20.29 65.83 64.65
CA LEU A 8 19.07 65.30 65.29
C LEU A 8 18.02 66.41 65.61
N ILE A 9 18.52 67.61 65.98
CA ILE A 9 17.62 68.75 66.23
C ILE A 9 17.09 69.33 64.91
N ALA A 10 17.84 69.29 63.82
CA ALA A 10 17.38 69.75 62.51
C ALA A 10 16.28 68.80 61.91
N VAL A 11 16.38 67.48 62.14
CA VAL A 11 15.39 66.54 61.70
C VAL A 11 14.05 66.62 62.48
N VAL A 12 14.15 66.85 63.81
CA VAL A 12 12.96 67.01 64.66
C VAL A 12 12.23 68.33 64.34
N LEU A 13 12.92 69.41 63.99
CA LEU A 13 12.31 70.70 63.60
C LEU A 13 11.67 70.59 62.19
N LEU A 14 12.22 69.78 61.26
CA LEU A 14 11.65 69.56 59.92
C LEU A 14 10.38 68.72 59.99
N VAL A 15 10.33 67.74 60.86
CA VAL A 15 9.10 66.89 61.06
C VAL A 15 8.01 67.70 61.79
N ALA A 16 8.36 68.57 62.72
CA ALA A 16 7.36 69.44 63.42
C ALA A 16 6.82 70.50 62.43
N PHE A 17 7.62 71.04 61.52
CA PHE A 17 7.14 72.04 60.52
C PHE A 17 6.22 71.37 59.47
N ALA A 18 6.50 70.14 59.07
CA ALA A 18 5.61 69.36 58.17
C ALA A 18 4.27 69.00 58.80
N ALA A 19 4.24 68.75 60.12
CA ALA A 19 2.99 68.44 60.82
C ALA A 19 2.07 69.67 61.00
N VAL A 20 2.63 70.87 61.17
CA VAL A 20 1.85 72.11 61.27
C VAL A 20 1.30 72.59 59.93
N SER A 21 2.01 72.39 58.84
CA SER A 21 1.57 72.76 57.45
C SER A 21 0.44 71.87 56.90
N VAL A 22 0.35 70.64 57.41
CA VAL A 22 -0.74 69.71 56.96
C VAL A 22 -2.06 70.06 57.71
N HIS A 23 -1.98 70.64 58.87
CA HIS A 23 -3.22 70.96 59.68
C HIS A 23 -3.91 72.24 59.20
N TRP A 24 -3.23 73.11 58.42
CA TRP A 24 -3.83 74.38 58.01
C TRP A 24 -4.39 74.39 56.60
N MET A 25 -4.31 73.25 55.88
CA MET A 25 -4.74 73.18 54.49
C MET A 25 -5.96 72.26 54.27
N TRP A 26 -6.77 72.02 55.31
CA TRP A 26 -8.01 71.29 55.17
C TRP A 26 -9.19 72.26 55.27
N PRO A 27 -9.83 72.65 54.13
CA PRO A 27 -11.10 73.40 54.24
C PRO A 27 -12.18 72.45 54.72
N ALA A 28 -12.93 72.91 55.71
CA ALA A 28 -14.13 72.21 56.21
C ALA A 28 -15.13 71.97 55.06
N ALA A 29 -15.26 70.70 54.71
CA ALA A 29 -16.28 70.29 53.76
C ALA A 29 -17.66 70.52 54.36
N ARG A 30 -18.46 71.44 53.79
CA ARG A 30 -19.92 71.55 54.08
C ARG A 30 -20.57 70.26 53.64
N ALA A 31 -21.28 69.63 54.56
CA ALA A 31 -22.17 68.53 54.30
C ALA A 31 -23.29 69.08 53.36
N VAL A 32 -23.30 68.66 52.11
CA VAL A 32 -24.40 68.72 51.18
C VAL A 32 -25.24 67.49 51.47
N ASP A 33 -26.38 67.68 52.06
CA ASP A 33 -27.43 66.68 52.21
C ASP A 33 -28.01 66.39 50.81
N SER A 34 -27.52 65.36 50.15
CA SER A 34 -28.07 64.82 48.92
C SER A 34 -28.67 63.48 49.23
N SER A 35 -29.92 63.52 49.67
CA SER A 35 -30.77 62.33 49.61
C SER A 35 -31.17 62.02 48.17
N GLU A 36 -30.27 61.52 47.37
CA GLU A 36 -30.61 60.70 46.21
C GLU A 36 -30.47 59.24 46.62
N PRO A 37 -31.52 58.42 46.33
CA PRO A 37 -31.40 56.99 46.56
C PRO A 37 -30.27 56.42 45.70
N PRO A 38 -29.49 55.44 46.13
CA PRO A 38 -28.50 54.83 45.33
C PRO A 38 -29.17 54.23 44.05
N VAL A 39 -28.93 54.85 42.92
CA VAL A 39 -29.20 54.18 41.65
C VAL A 39 -28.31 52.96 41.65
N ASP A 40 -28.91 51.83 41.92
CA ASP A 40 -28.28 50.52 41.79
C ASP A 40 -27.95 50.36 40.29
N MET A 41 -26.80 50.94 39.85
CA MET A 41 -26.27 50.75 38.52
C MET A 41 -25.81 49.30 38.44
N VAL A 42 -26.74 48.39 38.21
CA VAL A 42 -26.46 47.01 37.85
C VAL A 42 -25.53 47.04 36.62
N GLN A 43 -24.24 46.96 36.87
CA GLN A 43 -23.21 47.00 35.82
C GLN A 43 -23.43 45.76 34.94
N ARG A 44 -24.13 45.94 33.80
CA ARG A 44 -24.40 44.87 32.85
C ARG A 44 -23.12 44.57 32.06
N VAL A 45 -22.70 43.34 32.04
CA VAL A 45 -21.50 42.90 31.28
C VAL A 45 -21.88 42.75 29.84
N PRO A 46 -21.20 43.42 28.90
CA PRO A 46 -21.40 43.21 27.47
C PRO A 46 -20.92 41.79 27.06
N VAL A 47 -21.81 41.07 26.37
CA VAL A 47 -21.55 39.70 25.91
C VAL A 47 -21.91 39.53 24.45
N VAL A 48 -21.16 38.68 23.74
CA VAL A 48 -21.46 38.25 22.37
C VAL A 48 -22.00 36.84 22.42
N LEU A 49 -23.03 36.59 21.61
CA LEU A 49 -23.70 35.28 21.51
C LEU A 49 -23.38 34.59 20.19
N THR A 50 -23.17 33.29 20.25
CA THR A 50 -23.08 32.44 19.06
C THR A 50 -24.05 31.27 19.19
N ALA A 51 -24.75 30.96 18.11
CA ALA A 51 -25.70 29.84 18.08
C ALA A 51 -24.97 28.48 18.13
N VAL A 52 -25.53 27.56 18.90
CA VAL A 52 -25.19 26.16 18.86
C VAL A 52 -25.48 25.60 17.44
N ARG A 53 -24.63 24.74 16.92
CA ARG A 53 -24.81 24.15 15.57
C ARG A 53 -24.58 22.65 15.62
N ASP A 54 -25.35 21.92 14.84
CA ASP A 54 -25.05 20.52 14.55
C ASP A 54 -23.96 20.46 13.51
N MET A 55 -22.84 19.83 13.86
CA MET A 55 -21.69 19.69 12.97
C MET A 55 -21.05 18.31 13.07
N LEU A 56 -20.19 18.01 12.13
CA LEU A 56 -19.49 16.74 12.08
C LEU A 56 -18.23 16.83 12.95
N PHE A 57 -18.12 15.94 13.93
CA PHE A 57 -16.93 15.78 14.74
C PHE A 57 -16.21 14.50 14.32
N GLU A 58 -14.99 14.63 13.85
CA GLU A 58 -14.17 13.53 13.37
C GLU A 58 -13.11 13.15 14.42
N ASN A 59 -12.89 11.85 14.56
CA ASN A 59 -11.66 11.33 15.15
C ASN A 59 -10.71 11.02 14.01
N ALA A 60 -9.81 11.94 13.72
CA ALA A 60 -8.92 11.85 12.58
C ALA A 60 -7.46 11.86 13.02
N VAL A 61 -6.65 11.03 12.36
CA VAL A 61 -5.21 10.89 12.64
C VAL A 61 -4.44 11.37 11.42
N PRO A 62 -3.71 12.48 11.52
CA PRO A 62 -2.83 12.92 10.44
C PRO A 62 -1.56 12.05 10.42
N VAL A 63 -1.20 11.55 9.26
CA VAL A 63 -0.02 10.70 9.02
C VAL A 63 0.55 10.98 7.65
N SER A 64 1.84 10.69 7.47
CA SER A 64 2.47 10.72 6.16
C SER A 64 2.44 9.33 5.53
N GLY A 65 2.22 9.27 4.23
CA GLY A 65 2.26 8.07 3.41
C GLY A 65 3.13 8.25 2.18
N SER A 66 3.27 7.20 1.41
CA SER A 66 3.93 7.21 0.10
C SER A 66 3.00 6.71 -0.98
N ILE A 67 3.10 7.32 -2.14
CA ILE A 67 2.41 6.86 -3.34
C ILE A 67 3.33 5.90 -4.08
N GLN A 68 2.83 4.74 -4.44
CA GLN A 68 3.57 3.73 -5.20
C GLN A 68 2.67 3.10 -6.26
N THR A 69 3.26 2.45 -7.24
CA THR A 69 2.50 1.69 -8.23
C THR A 69 1.93 0.43 -7.58
N LYS A 70 0.69 0.10 -7.91
CA LYS A 70 0.07 -1.13 -7.42
C LYS A 70 0.68 -2.37 -8.06
N HIS A 71 1.00 -2.30 -9.36
CA HIS A 71 1.56 -3.40 -10.13
C HIS A 71 2.93 -3.02 -10.68
N TRP A 72 3.90 -3.86 -10.41
CA TRP A 72 5.25 -3.71 -10.92
C TRP A 72 5.88 -5.08 -11.12
N ALA A 73 6.86 -5.16 -12.01
CA ALA A 73 7.63 -6.37 -12.28
C ALA A 73 9.12 -6.05 -12.31
N LEU A 74 9.91 -6.85 -11.57
CA LEU A 74 11.35 -6.88 -11.69
C LEU A 74 11.70 -7.96 -12.71
N VAL A 75 12.08 -7.55 -13.92
CA VAL A 75 12.39 -8.47 -15.02
C VAL A 75 13.84 -8.88 -14.92
N SER A 76 14.07 -10.18 -14.75
CA SER A 76 15.39 -10.77 -14.55
C SER A 76 15.76 -11.68 -15.71
N ALA A 77 17.07 -11.86 -15.93
CA ALA A 77 17.58 -12.83 -16.88
C ALA A 77 17.15 -14.25 -16.48
N ARG A 78 16.66 -15.03 -17.46
CA ARG A 78 16.27 -16.44 -17.28
C ARG A 78 17.43 -17.39 -17.56
N MET A 79 18.26 -17.03 -18.56
CA MET A 79 19.42 -17.79 -18.99
C MET A 79 20.72 -17.09 -18.62
N PRO A 80 21.78 -17.84 -18.27
CA PRO A 80 23.10 -17.25 -18.06
C PRO A 80 23.72 -16.88 -19.40
N GLY A 81 24.34 -15.71 -19.49
CA GLY A 81 25.01 -15.28 -20.69
C GLY A 81 25.28 -13.78 -20.68
N VAL A 82 25.99 -13.32 -21.70
CA VAL A 82 26.19 -11.91 -21.96
C VAL A 82 24.91 -11.33 -22.53
N LEU A 83 24.51 -10.13 -22.07
CA LEU A 83 23.42 -9.39 -22.68
C LEU A 83 23.82 -8.92 -24.08
N ASP A 84 23.25 -9.54 -25.10
CA ASP A 84 23.55 -9.19 -26.52
C ASP A 84 22.94 -7.81 -26.85
N ALA A 85 21.72 -7.58 -26.42
CA ALA A 85 20.99 -6.34 -26.64
C ALA A 85 19.96 -6.08 -25.52
N VAL A 86 19.71 -4.81 -25.26
CA VAL A 86 18.57 -4.31 -24.50
C VAL A 86 17.78 -3.39 -25.43
N TYR A 87 16.53 -3.75 -25.72
CA TYR A 87 15.71 -3.12 -26.76
C TYR A 87 14.91 -1.92 -26.28
N VAL A 88 14.85 -1.69 -24.96
CA VAL A 88 14.08 -0.62 -24.31
C VAL A 88 14.96 0.18 -23.38
N ASP A 89 14.61 1.46 -23.19
CA ASP A 89 15.30 2.35 -22.27
C ASP A 89 14.34 2.86 -21.18
N ARG A 90 14.91 3.54 -20.17
CA ARG A 90 14.12 4.18 -19.10
C ARG A 90 13.14 5.18 -19.67
N GLY A 91 11.88 5.06 -19.27
CA GLY A 91 10.76 5.89 -19.73
C GLY A 91 9.95 5.29 -20.87
N ASP A 92 10.48 4.26 -21.56
CA ASP A 92 9.78 3.65 -22.68
C ASP A 92 8.51 2.92 -22.24
N PRO A 93 7.42 3.05 -23.00
CA PRO A 93 6.21 2.26 -22.78
C PRO A 93 6.41 0.83 -23.29
N VAL A 94 5.90 -0.13 -22.54
CA VAL A 94 5.95 -1.55 -22.88
C VAL A 94 4.56 -2.19 -22.77
N GLN A 95 4.32 -3.21 -23.63
CA GLN A 95 3.08 -3.98 -23.63
C GLN A 95 3.37 -5.43 -23.26
N ALA A 96 2.54 -5.98 -22.36
CA ALA A 96 2.67 -7.36 -21.91
C ALA A 96 2.68 -8.34 -23.08
N ASP A 97 3.59 -9.31 -23.04
CA ASP A 97 3.78 -10.40 -23.99
C ASP A 97 4.04 -9.98 -25.46
N GLN A 98 4.27 -8.68 -25.71
CA GLN A 98 4.52 -8.15 -27.06
C GLN A 98 5.86 -7.44 -27.18
N THR A 99 6.25 -6.66 -26.17
CA THR A 99 7.47 -5.86 -26.24
C THR A 99 8.67 -6.71 -25.84
N GLU A 100 9.64 -6.81 -26.76
CA GLU A 100 10.95 -7.40 -26.48
C GLU A 100 11.75 -6.47 -25.59
N LEU A 101 12.29 -7.00 -24.49
CA LEU A 101 13.02 -6.22 -23.50
C LEU A 101 14.53 -6.34 -23.67
N PHE A 102 15.03 -7.56 -23.70
CA PHE A 102 16.46 -7.84 -23.88
C PHE A 102 16.69 -9.28 -24.31
N GLN A 103 17.89 -9.55 -24.81
CA GLN A 103 18.31 -10.88 -25.26
C GLN A 103 19.69 -11.24 -24.70
N THR A 104 19.86 -12.53 -24.33
CA THR A 104 21.11 -13.07 -23.79
C THR A 104 21.67 -14.18 -24.69
N ASP A 105 22.99 -14.16 -24.99
CA ASP A 105 23.78 -15.23 -25.63
C ASP A 105 23.06 -15.95 -26.79
N SER A 106 22.39 -15.20 -27.65
CA SER A 106 21.51 -15.72 -28.69
C SER A 106 22.24 -16.60 -29.71
N LEU A 107 23.50 -16.26 -30.04
CA LEU A 107 24.29 -16.99 -31.03
C LEU A 107 24.60 -18.41 -30.55
N LYS A 108 25.04 -18.58 -29.31
CA LYS A 108 25.36 -19.88 -28.72
C LYS A 108 24.14 -20.79 -28.64
N LEU A 109 23.01 -20.27 -28.21
CA LEU A 109 21.75 -20.99 -28.06
C LEU A 109 21.19 -21.39 -29.45
N THR A 110 21.26 -20.49 -30.43
CA THR A 110 20.92 -20.84 -31.83
C THR A 110 21.74 -22.00 -32.38
N LYS A 111 23.05 -22.05 -32.09
CA LYS A 111 23.89 -23.18 -32.46
C LYS A 111 23.52 -24.46 -31.69
N ALA A 112 23.15 -24.37 -30.42
CA ALA A 112 22.69 -25.51 -29.64
C ALA A 112 21.41 -26.13 -30.23
N VAL A 113 20.45 -25.31 -30.64
CA VAL A 113 19.23 -25.77 -31.35
C VAL A 113 19.59 -26.47 -32.65
N ALA A 114 20.51 -25.90 -33.46
CA ALA A 114 20.93 -26.51 -34.71
C ALA A 114 21.57 -27.89 -34.50
N ILE A 115 22.42 -28.05 -33.47
CA ILE A 115 23.04 -29.32 -33.09
C ILE A 115 21.98 -30.33 -32.64
N ALA A 116 21.06 -29.94 -31.78
CA ALA A 116 20.00 -30.82 -31.30
C ALA A 116 19.07 -31.27 -32.44
N ARG A 117 18.73 -30.38 -33.37
CA ARG A 117 17.94 -30.70 -34.58
C ARG A 117 18.66 -31.71 -35.49
N GLN A 118 19.95 -31.56 -35.66
CA GLN A 118 20.76 -32.53 -36.40
C GLN A 118 20.79 -33.88 -35.67
N GLY A 119 20.91 -33.92 -34.36
CA GLY A 119 20.83 -35.12 -33.53
C GLY A 119 19.49 -35.86 -33.71
N LEU A 120 18.38 -35.13 -33.72
CA LEU A 120 17.05 -35.71 -34.01
C LEU A 120 17.01 -36.35 -35.39
N GLN A 121 17.49 -35.67 -36.43
CA GLN A 121 17.56 -36.22 -37.80
C GLN A 121 18.35 -37.52 -37.87
N VAL A 122 19.48 -37.61 -37.19
CA VAL A 122 20.28 -38.84 -37.09
C VAL A 122 19.50 -39.98 -36.43
N ALA A 123 18.78 -39.69 -35.32
CA ALA A 123 17.97 -40.68 -34.66
C ALA A 123 16.79 -41.16 -35.53
N GLU A 124 16.14 -40.29 -36.30
CA GLU A 124 15.10 -40.66 -37.27
C GLU A 124 15.63 -41.62 -38.35
N LEU A 125 16.80 -41.32 -38.87
CA LEU A 125 17.44 -42.20 -39.85
C LEU A 125 17.80 -43.56 -39.26
N SER A 126 18.24 -43.62 -38.01
CA SER A 126 18.52 -44.88 -37.31
C SER A 126 17.29 -45.74 -37.14
N VAL A 127 16.17 -45.15 -36.73
CA VAL A 127 14.86 -45.87 -36.64
C VAL A 127 14.47 -46.42 -38.01
N LYS A 128 14.63 -45.63 -39.09
CA LYS A 128 14.32 -46.10 -40.45
C LYS A 128 15.21 -47.29 -40.89
N GLU A 129 16.48 -47.25 -40.53
CA GLU A 129 17.41 -48.39 -40.76
C GLU A 129 16.97 -49.64 -40.01
N LYS A 130 16.62 -49.52 -38.70
CA LYS A 130 16.17 -50.65 -37.88
C LYS A 130 14.81 -51.21 -38.34
N LEU A 131 13.94 -50.36 -38.86
CA LEU A 131 12.68 -50.79 -39.46
C LEU A 131 12.92 -51.68 -40.68
N ALA A 132 13.83 -51.26 -41.60
CA ALA A 132 14.21 -52.08 -42.77
C ALA A 132 14.82 -53.42 -42.36
N ASN A 133 15.67 -53.43 -41.30
CA ASN A 133 16.24 -54.66 -40.78
C ASN A 133 15.16 -55.59 -40.18
N LEU A 134 14.13 -55.04 -39.51
CA LEU A 134 13.00 -55.83 -39.03
C LEU A 134 12.19 -56.43 -40.17
N GLU A 135 11.89 -55.65 -41.22
CA GLU A 135 11.17 -56.13 -42.42
C GLU A 135 11.93 -57.30 -43.05
N GLN A 136 13.27 -57.22 -43.17
CA GLN A 136 14.10 -58.32 -43.66
C GLN A 136 14.03 -59.57 -42.77
N ALA A 137 14.06 -59.40 -41.42
CA ALA A 137 13.94 -60.52 -40.48
C ALA A 137 12.59 -61.19 -40.52
N VAL A 138 11.51 -60.41 -40.69
CA VAL A 138 10.15 -60.89 -40.86
C VAL A 138 10.01 -61.72 -42.16
N ALA A 139 10.52 -61.22 -43.27
CA ALA A 139 10.48 -61.95 -44.54
C ALA A 139 11.24 -63.30 -44.47
N ASN A 140 12.39 -63.34 -43.78
CA ASN A 140 13.13 -64.58 -43.56
C ASN A 140 12.39 -65.58 -42.66
N ARG A 141 11.65 -65.09 -41.64
CA ARG A 141 10.80 -65.95 -40.76
C ARG A 141 9.64 -66.52 -41.55
N GLU A 142 8.94 -65.69 -42.42
CA GLU A 142 7.85 -66.17 -43.24
C GLU A 142 8.29 -67.26 -44.20
N LEU A 143 9.44 -67.12 -44.87
CA LEU A 143 10.03 -68.18 -45.69
C LEU A 143 10.29 -69.47 -44.88
N ALA A 144 10.88 -69.36 -43.70
CA ALA A 144 11.14 -70.53 -42.82
C ALA A 144 9.81 -71.18 -42.31
N GLU A 145 8.77 -70.39 -42.12
CA GLU A 145 7.43 -70.87 -41.71
C GLU A 145 6.77 -71.68 -42.83
N LEU A 146 6.80 -71.18 -44.09
CA LEU A 146 6.29 -71.88 -45.29
C LEU A 146 7.02 -73.21 -45.49
N ASP A 147 8.37 -73.22 -45.34
CA ASP A 147 9.15 -74.44 -45.46
C ASP A 147 8.78 -75.43 -44.36
N LEU A 148 8.65 -74.99 -43.10
CA LEU A 148 8.23 -75.83 -41.98
C LEU A 148 6.84 -76.47 -42.20
N GLU A 149 5.87 -75.69 -42.67
CA GLU A 149 4.52 -76.19 -43.00
C GLU A 149 4.55 -77.24 -44.12
N ARG A 150 5.39 -76.98 -45.17
CA ARG A 150 5.59 -77.96 -46.25
C ARG A 150 6.16 -79.28 -45.73
N TYR A 151 7.25 -79.20 -44.93
CA TYR A 151 7.88 -80.38 -44.38
C TYR A 151 7.00 -81.09 -43.36
N ARG A 152 6.12 -80.39 -42.64
CA ARG A 152 5.11 -80.94 -41.74
C ARG A 152 4.06 -81.79 -42.49
N ALA A 153 3.62 -81.31 -43.64
CA ALA A 153 2.72 -82.08 -44.52
C ALA A 153 3.38 -83.32 -45.06
N LEU A 154 4.61 -83.22 -45.61
CA LEU A 154 5.38 -84.34 -46.17
C LEU A 154 5.71 -85.42 -45.09
N LEU A 155 5.96 -84.99 -43.85
CA LEU A 155 6.20 -85.93 -42.73
C LEU A 155 4.92 -86.74 -42.37
N ARG A 156 3.73 -86.12 -42.45
CA ARG A 156 2.43 -86.80 -42.25
C ARG A 156 2.19 -87.87 -43.30
N GLU A 157 2.72 -87.67 -44.53
CA GLU A 157 2.62 -88.62 -45.66
C GLU A 157 3.78 -89.63 -45.64
N ASN A 158 4.69 -89.58 -44.62
CA ASN A 158 5.91 -90.42 -44.53
C ASN A 158 6.89 -90.21 -45.74
N ALA A 159 6.78 -89.07 -46.41
CA ALA A 159 7.59 -88.75 -47.62
C ALA A 159 8.98 -88.17 -47.26
N VAL A 160 9.26 -87.80 -45.99
CA VAL A 160 10.57 -87.27 -45.51
C VAL A 160 10.98 -87.85 -44.16
N PRO A 161 12.29 -88.01 -43.91
CA PRO A 161 12.82 -88.42 -42.60
C PRO A 161 12.52 -87.35 -41.54
N ARG A 162 12.26 -87.76 -40.28
CA ARG A 162 11.99 -86.87 -39.16
C ARG A 162 13.12 -85.83 -38.93
N GLN A 163 14.36 -86.22 -39.14
CA GLN A 163 15.54 -85.34 -39.06
C GLN A 163 15.41 -84.09 -39.93
N MET A 164 14.85 -84.21 -41.15
CA MET A 164 14.62 -83.07 -42.04
C MET A 164 13.57 -82.12 -41.48
N PHE A 165 12.49 -82.60 -40.91
CA PHE A 165 11.49 -81.79 -40.23
C PHE A 165 12.11 -81.07 -39.03
N ASP A 166 12.83 -81.74 -38.13
CA ASP A 166 13.48 -81.18 -36.93
C ASP A 166 14.48 -80.04 -37.34
N GLN A 167 15.15 -80.16 -38.49
CA GLN A 167 16.02 -79.11 -39.03
C GLN A 167 15.19 -77.85 -39.43
N GLN A 168 14.04 -78.02 -40.11
CA GLN A 168 13.21 -76.88 -40.46
C GLN A 168 12.54 -76.24 -39.26
N GLU A 169 12.13 -77.03 -38.26
CA GLU A 169 11.63 -76.50 -36.99
C GLU A 169 12.70 -75.62 -36.27
N THR A 170 13.93 -76.11 -36.27
CA THR A 170 15.07 -75.36 -35.68
C THR A 170 15.32 -74.05 -36.44
N ARG A 171 15.28 -74.10 -37.79
CA ARG A 171 15.44 -72.90 -38.65
C ARG A 171 14.32 -71.88 -38.42
N PHE A 172 13.08 -72.30 -38.26
CA PHE A 172 11.97 -71.45 -37.93
C PHE A 172 12.11 -70.81 -36.51
N LYS A 173 12.56 -71.57 -35.54
CA LYS A 173 12.85 -71.05 -34.20
C LYS A 173 13.95 -70.02 -34.20
N GLN A 174 15.03 -70.24 -35.03
CA GLN A 174 16.12 -69.28 -35.21
C GLN A 174 15.64 -67.99 -35.85
N SER A 175 14.89 -68.07 -36.98
CA SER A 175 14.37 -66.87 -37.65
C SER A 175 13.39 -66.10 -36.80
N SER A 176 12.56 -66.79 -36.01
CA SER A 176 11.64 -66.15 -35.04
C SER A 176 12.41 -65.42 -33.93
N ALA A 177 13.57 -65.97 -33.48
CA ALA A 177 14.42 -65.29 -32.50
C ALA A 177 15.10 -64.02 -33.11
N MET A 178 15.47 -64.04 -34.44
CA MET A 178 15.97 -62.88 -35.13
C MET A 178 14.93 -61.75 -35.26
N VAL A 179 13.66 -62.06 -35.49
CA VAL A 179 12.60 -61.06 -35.49
C VAL A 179 12.49 -60.38 -34.13
N ARG A 180 12.39 -61.15 -33.03
CA ARG A 180 12.36 -60.56 -31.68
C ARG A 180 13.58 -59.70 -31.36
N HIS A 181 14.77 -60.08 -31.84
CA HIS A 181 15.98 -59.30 -31.69
C HIS A 181 15.91 -57.97 -32.49
N ALA A 182 15.43 -58.02 -33.72
CA ALA A 182 15.24 -56.81 -34.54
C ALA A 182 14.16 -55.87 -33.95
N GLU A 183 13.07 -56.42 -33.42
CA GLU A 183 12.03 -55.65 -32.67
C GLU A 183 12.63 -54.93 -31.47
N ALA A 184 13.41 -55.62 -30.64
CA ALA A 184 14.06 -55.05 -29.48
C ALA A 184 15.05 -53.93 -29.82
N LEU A 185 15.80 -54.07 -30.96
CA LEU A 185 16.67 -53.01 -31.49
C LEU A 185 15.88 -51.80 -32.00
N LEU A 186 14.75 -52.02 -32.65
CA LEU A 186 13.87 -50.96 -33.13
C LEU A 186 13.28 -50.19 -31.96
N ASP A 187 12.83 -50.86 -30.91
CA ASP A 187 12.29 -50.21 -29.70
C ASP A 187 13.34 -49.41 -28.93
N LEU A 188 14.59 -49.92 -28.91
CA LEU A 188 15.71 -49.16 -28.36
C LEU A 188 15.94 -47.85 -29.14
N ASP A 189 15.97 -47.92 -30.48
CA ASP A 189 16.21 -46.75 -31.33
C ASP A 189 15.01 -45.77 -31.32
N ARG A 190 13.78 -46.27 -31.19
CA ARG A 190 12.61 -45.41 -30.91
C ARG A 190 12.76 -44.65 -29.61
N SER A 191 13.27 -45.29 -28.55
CA SER A 191 13.54 -44.61 -27.28
C SER A 191 14.60 -43.52 -27.40
N LYS A 192 15.65 -43.77 -28.24
CA LYS A 192 16.69 -42.76 -28.54
C LYS A 192 16.11 -41.58 -29.36
N LEU A 193 15.20 -41.88 -30.28
CA LEU A 193 14.51 -40.85 -31.09
C LEU A 193 13.71 -39.91 -30.14
N GLU A 194 12.95 -40.49 -29.23
CA GLU A 194 12.22 -39.72 -28.23
C GLU A 194 13.15 -38.87 -27.36
N GLN A 195 14.27 -39.44 -26.90
CA GLN A 195 15.30 -38.68 -26.17
C GLN A 195 15.85 -37.49 -27.00
N SER A 196 16.14 -37.70 -28.28
CA SER A 196 16.64 -36.63 -29.15
C SER A 196 15.59 -35.53 -29.40
N HIS A 197 14.31 -35.93 -29.49
CA HIS A 197 13.20 -34.98 -29.57
C HIS A 197 13.09 -34.09 -28.33
N LEU A 198 13.17 -34.70 -27.13
CA LEU A 198 13.18 -33.94 -25.88
C LEU A 198 14.39 -33.01 -25.76
N GLN A 199 15.55 -33.45 -26.22
CA GLN A 199 16.77 -32.60 -26.29
C GLN A 199 16.56 -31.37 -27.17
N LEU A 200 15.93 -31.55 -28.34
CA LEU A 200 15.59 -30.41 -29.20
C LEU A 200 14.61 -29.45 -28.51
N GLN A 201 13.56 -29.96 -27.89
CA GLN A 201 12.60 -29.12 -27.15
C GLN A 201 13.27 -28.30 -26.05
N ILE A 202 14.20 -28.89 -25.29
CA ILE A 202 14.99 -28.17 -24.28
C ILE A 202 15.79 -27.05 -24.92
N ALA A 203 16.55 -27.33 -26.00
CA ALA A 203 17.37 -26.33 -26.66
C ALA A 203 16.53 -25.19 -27.29
N GLU A 204 15.34 -25.49 -27.84
CA GLU A 204 14.41 -24.50 -28.37
C GLU A 204 13.81 -23.65 -27.23
N LYS A 205 13.51 -24.25 -26.06
CA LYS A 205 13.05 -23.53 -24.88
C LYS A 205 14.12 -22.60 -24.33
N ASP A 206 15.37 -23.06 -24.25
CA ASP A 206 16.49 -22.25 -23.79
C ASP A 206 16.71 -21.03 -24.71
N LEU A 207 16.61 -21.23 -26.04
CA LEU A 207 16.68 -20.14 -27.01
C LEU A 207 15.49 -19.17 -26.84
N ALA A 208 14.29 -19.68 -26.65
CA ALA A 208 13.11 -18.83 -26.40
C ALA A 208 13.25 -18.04 -25.09
N ASP A 209 13.79 -18.64 -24.01
CA ASP A 209 14.02 -17.98 -22.74
C ASP A 209 15.18 -16.97 -22.76
N SER A 210 16.02 -16.98 -23.81
CA SER A 210 17.05 -15.96 -24.00
C SER A 210 16.49 -14.60 -24.43
N LEU A 211 15.36 -14.58 -25.13
CA LEU A 211 14.61 -13.37 -25.45
C LEU A 211 13.52 -13.17 -24.42
N VAL A 212 13.63 -12.12 -23.63
CA VAL A 212 12.69 -11.81 -22.55
C VAL A 212 11.70 -10.75 -23.00
N LEU A 213 10.41 -11.09 -22.94
CA LEU A 213 9.29 -10.18 -23.22
C LEU A 213 8.80 -9.52 -21.93
N ALA A 214 8.10 -8.39 -22.07
CA ALA A 214 7.51 -7.68 -20.96
C ALA A 214 6.40 -8.52 -20.29
N PRO A 215 6.48 -8.81 -18.96
CA PRO A 215 5.47 -9.61 -18.27
C PRO A 215 4.21 -8.81 -17.92
N ILE A 216 4.29 -7.48 -17.89
CA ILE A 216 3.19 -6.56 -17.64
C ILE A 216 3.28 -5.37 -18.61
N SER A 217 2.15 -4.74 -18.87
CA SER A 217 2.12 -3.44 -19.56
C SER A 217 2.44 -2.32 -18.59
N GLY A 218 3.17 -1.29 -19.05
CA GLY A 218 3.57 -0.18 -18.20
C GLY A 218 4.70 0.64 -18.81
N LYS A 219 5.55 1.19 -17.95
CA LYS A 219 6.78 1.89 -18.35
C LYS A 219 8.01 1.31 -17.67
N VAL A 220 9.11 1.34 -18.36
CA VAL A 220 10.43 0.99 -17.78
C VAL A 220 10.85 2.12 -16.84
N THR A 221 10.95 1.83 -15.56
CA THR A 221 11.37 2.83 -14.55
C THR A 221 12.86 2.76 -14.24
N GLU A 222 13.42 1.56 -14.25
CA GLU A 222 14.84 1.35 -13.96
C GLU A 222 15.47 0.34 -14.92
N ARG A 223 16.73 0.56 -15.27
CA ARG A 223 17.59 -0.37 -15.97
C ARG A 223 18.82 -0.63 -15.11
N PHE A 224 19.06 -1.89 -14.75
CA PHE A 224 20.10 -2.32 -13.84
C PHE A 224 21.33 -2.85 -14.56
N MET A 225 21.19 -3.28 -15.83
CA MET A 225 22.27 -3.86 -16.60
C MET A 225 22.31 -3.27 -18.02
N GLU A 226 23.52 -3.21 -18.56
CA GLU A 226 23.80 -2.70 -19.91
C GLU A 226 24.16 -3.82 -20.88
N PRO A 227 23.99 -3.62 -22.22
CA PRO A 227 24.49 -4.54 -23.21
C PRO A 227 25.99 -4.81 -23.03
N GLY A 228 26.41 -6.08 -23.15
CA GLY A 228 27.78 -6.53 -22.93
C GLY A 228 28.05 -7.00 -21.49
N GLU A 229 27.18 -6.78 -20.54
CA GLU A 229 27.33 -7.30 -19.17
C GLU A 229 26.91 -8.77 -19.06
N MET A 230 27.53 -9.48 -18.14
CA MET A 230 27.22 -10.89 -17.86
C MET A 230 26.06 -11.02 -16.90
N ALA A 231 24.97 -11.60 -17.35
CA ALA A 231 23.81 -11.91 -16.54
C ALA A 231 23.81 -13.36 -16.05
N ALA A 232 23.47 -13.57 -14.78
CA ALA A 232 23.16 -14.88 -14.23
C ALA A 232 21.63 -15.06 -14.13
N PRO A 233 21.12 -16.30 -14.06
CA PRO A 233 19.70 -16.53 -13.82
C PRO A 233 19.23 -15.83 -12.52
N GLY A 234 18.17 -15.01 -12.63
CA GLY A 234 17.66 -14.22 -11.53
C GLY A 234 18.30 -12.83 -11.36
N SER A 235 19.37 -12.49 -12.13
CA SER A 235 19.92 -11.13 -12.14
C SER A 235 18.89 -10.14 -12.66
N PRO A 236 18.52 -9.07 -11.90
CA PRO A 236 17.57 -8.06 -12.37
C PRO A 236 18.19 -7.25 -13.51
N VAL A 237 17.44 -7.10 -14.60
CA VAL A 237 17.85 -6.32 -15.77
C VAL A 237 17.03 -5.04 -15.89
N LEU A 238 15.71 -5.13 -15.74
CA LEU A 238 14.78 -4.00 -15.88
C LEU A 238 13.70 -4.03 -14.80
N ARG A 239 13.19 -2.85 -14.46
CA ARG A 239 11.98 -2.69 -13.66
C ARG A 239 10.89 -2.03 -14.49
N ILE A 240 9.72 -2.64 -14.53
CA ILE A 240 8.53 -2.15 -15.22
C ILE A 240 7.47 -1.85 -14.16
N GLU A 241 6.82 -0.69 -14.29
CA GLU A 241 5.74 -0.28 -13.41
C GLU A 241 4.51 0.10 -14.22
N ASP A 242 3.36 -0.42 -13.79
CA ASP A 242 2.06 -0.01 -14.31
C ASP A 242 1.63 1.29 -13.62
N LEU A 243 1.72 2.39 -14.35
CA LEU A 243 1.39 3.70 -13.86
C LEU A 243 -0.12 4.02 -13.90
N SER A 244 -0.97 3.11 -14.37
CA SER A 244 -2.42 3.37 -14.48
C SER A 244 -3.11 3.41 -13.13
N LEU A 245 -2.66 2.57 -12.18
CA LEU A 245 -3.26 2.43 -10.86
C LEU A 245 -2.19 2.58 -9.77
N LEU A 246 -2.37 3.61 -8.95
CA LEU A 246 -1.48 3.91 -7.83
C LEU A 246 -2.11 3.45 -6.52
N GLU A 247 -1.28 3.13 -5.55
CA GLU A 247 -1.69 2.89 -4.17
C GLU A 247 -0.98 3.86 -3.22
N ILE A 248 -1.73 4.31 -2.23
CA ILE A 248 -1.21 5.13 -1.13
C ILE A 248 -0.98 4.18 0.03
N SER A 249 0.27 4.01 0.42
CA SER A 249 0.67 3.21 1.58
C SER A 249 0.92 4.12 2.77
N VAL A 250 0.26 3.80 3.89
CA VAL A 250 0.29 4.56 5.14
C VAL A 250 0.50 3.60 6.31
N TYR A 251 1.30 4.03 7.28
CA TYR A 251 1.56 3.27 8.50
C TYR A 251 0.88 3.92 9.71
N LEU A 252 -0.04 3.20 10.34
CA LEU A 252 -0.78 3.65 11.51
C LEU A 252 -0.27 2.98 12.78
N PRO A 253 -0.27 3.70 13.93
CA PRO A 253 0.04 3.12 15.24
C PRO A 253 -0.90 1.95 15.61
N GLU A 254 -0.37 0.93 16.28
CA GLU A 254 -1.09 -0.26 16.75
C GLU A 254 -2.37 0.07 17.55
N ALA A 255 -2.37 1.20 18.29
CA ALA A 255 -3.52 1.66 19.07
C ALA A 255 -4.82 1.83 18.24
N HIS A 256 -4.68 2.08 16.94
CA HIS A 256 -5.82 2.25 16.02
C HIS A 256 -6.19 0.97 15.28
N PHE A 257 -5.52 -0.16 15.55
CA PHE A 257 -5.72 -1.38 14.79
C PHE A 257 -7.17 -1.86 14.78
N SER A 258 -7.86 -1.85 15.93
CA SER A 258 -9.25 -2.28 16.03
C SER A 258 -10.26 -1.30 15.40
N GLN A 259 -9.86 -0.05 15.19
CA GLN A 259 -10.75 1.02 14.70
C GLN A 259 -10.77 1.12 13.15
N VAL A 260 -9.77 0.54 12.49
CA VAL A 260 -9.67 0.58 11.03
C VAL A 260 -10.34 -0.65 10.42
N GLU A 261 -11.34 -0.42 9.56
CA GLU A 261 -12.05 -1.45 8.81
C GLU A 261 -11.94 -1.17 7.31
N PRO A 262 -11.36 -2.10 6.50
CA PRO A 262 -11.34 -1.97 5.05
C PRO A 262 -12.75 -1.81 4.46
N GLY A 263 -12.88 -0.91 3.49
CA GLY A 263 -14.16 -0.57 2.85
C GLY A 263 -15.01 0.46 3.61
N LYS A 264 -14.80 0.66 4.93
CA LYS A 264 -15.55 1.61 5.75
C LYS A 264 -14.72 2.83 6.14
N THR A 265 -13.51 2.58 6.65
CA THR A 265 -12.59 3.67 7.06
C THR A 265 -12.14 4.45 5.85
N GLN A 266 -12.25 5.76 5.92
CA GLN A 266 -11.90 6.69 4.84
C GLN A 266 -10.62 7.42 5.18
N ILE A 267 -9.87 7.78 4.14
CA ILE A 267 -8.72 8.66 4.23
C ILE A 267 -8.92 9.88 3.34
N ARG A 268 -8.47 11.03 3.80
CA ARG A 268 -8.37 12.27 3.04
C ARG A 268 -6.91 12.44 2.65
N VAL A 269 -6.62 12.63 1.38
CA VAL A 269 -5.27 12.57 0.85
C VAL A 269 -4.92 13.82 0.09
N THR A 270 -3.76 14.40 0.42
CA THR A 270 -3.13 15.49 -0.33
C THR A 270 -1.73 15.06 -0.72
N ALA A 271 -1.35 15.19 -1.99
CA ALA A 271 -0.01 14.87 -2.46
C ALA A 271 0.46 15.85 -3.53
N ALA A 272 1.72 16.25 -3.48
CA ALA A 272 2.32 17.22 -4.40
C ALA A 272 1.49 18.52 -4.51
N GLY A 273 0.86 18.97 -3.42
CA GLY A 273 0.01 20.17 -3.39
C GLY A 273 -1.38 19.99 -4.02
N LYS A 274 -1.75 18.78 -4.43
CA LYS A 274 -3.07 18.45 -4.98
C LYS A 274 -3.90 17.69 -3.97
N ASP A 275 -5.18 18.04 -3.87
CA ASP A 275 -6.17 17.25 -3.12
C ASP A 275 -6.62 16.07 -3.99
N LEU A 276 -6.34 14.86 -3.52
CA LEU A 276 -6.77 13.61 -4.17
C LEU A 276 -8.14 13.12 -3.66
N GLY A 277 -8.77 13.92 -2.80
CA GLY A 277 -10.09 13.66 -2.26
C GLY A 277 -10.13 12.60 -1.16
N VAL A 278 -11.33 12.10 -0.92
CA VAL A 278 -11.60 11.07 0.08
C VAL A 278 -11.60 9.70 -0.59
N ARG A 279 -10.82 8.77 -0.01
CA ARG A 279 -10.69 7.40 -0.54
C ARG A 279 -10.92 6.38 0.57
N PRO A 280 -11.58 5.26 0.27
CA PRO A 280 -11.70 4.17 1.25
C PRO A 280 -10.37 3.42 1.37
N ILE A 281 -10.06 2.96 2.58
CA ILE A 281 -9.00 1.99 2.80
C ILE A 281 -9.44 0.66 2.19
N VAL A 282 -8.65 0.12 1.25
CA VAL A 282 -8.94 -1.15 0.58
C VAL A 282 -8.17 -2.32 1.20
N TYR A 283 -7.05 -2.03 1.85
CA TYR A 283 -6.21 -3.04 2.48
C TYR A 283 -5.78 -2.58 3.87
N LYS A 284 -5.74 -3.53 4.80
CA LYS A 284 -5.19 -3.41 6.14
C LYS A 284 -4.29 -4.62 6.39
N SER A 285 -3.06 -4.38 6.80
CA SER A 285 -2.15 -5.47 7.18
C SER A 285 -2.76 -6.31 8.31
N PRO A 286 -2.78 -7.64 8.19
CA PRO A 286 -3.24 -8.52 9.26
C PRO A 286 -2.26 -8.57 10.45
N THR A 287 -1.06 -8.03 10.31
CA THR A 287 0.00 -8.06 11.31
C THR A 287 0.52 -6.67 11.64
N VAL A 288 0.99 -6.50 12.88
CA VAL A 288 1.67 -5.30 13.35
C VAL A 288 3.17 -5.48 13.25
N GLN A 289 3.87 -4.50 12.72
CA GLN A 289 5.33 -4.48 12.65
C GLN A 289 5.91 -4.28 14.06
N ARG A 290 6.55 -5.30 14.61
CA ARG A 290 6.99 -5.34 16.02
C ARG A 290 7.95 -4.21 16.41
N LYS A 291 8.86 -3.81 15.50
CA LYS A 291 9.87 -2.76 15.78
C LYS A 291 9.26 -1.37 15.88
N LEU A 292 8.34 -1.03 14.98
CA LEU A 292 7.74 0.30 14.88
C LEU A 292 6.38 0.39 15.57
N ARG A 293 5.79 -0.73 15.98
CA ARG A 293 4.43 -0.79 16.53
C ARG A 293 3.40 -0.13 15.62
N THR A 294 3.53 -0.38 14.31
CA THR A 294 2.63 0.15 13.28
C THR A 294 2.10 -0.97 12.40
N PHE A 295 0.99 -0.74 11.74
CA PHE A 295 0.43 -1.59 10.70
C PHE A 295 0.17 -0.78 9.43
N GLU A 296 0.32 -1.44 8.29
CA GLU A 296 0.13 -0.82 6.98
C GLU A 296 -1.35 -0.82 6.60
N VAL A 297 -1.80 0.29 6.03
CA VAL A 297 -3.09 0.41 5.34
C VAL A 297 -2.86 0.99 3.95
N LYS A 298 -3.71 0.60 2.98
CA LYS A 298 -3.58 1.07 1.61
C LYS A 298 -4.92 1.55 1.07
N ALA A 299 -4.86 2.59 0.26
CA ALA A 299 -5.98 3.07 -0.55
C ALA A 299 -5.54 3.18 -2.01
N LEU A 300 -6.50 3.14 -2.93
CA LEU A 300 -6.23 3.21 -4.37
C LEU A 300 -6.56 4.60 -4.91
N VAL A 301 -5.74 5.03 -5.86
CA VAL A 301 -5.93 6.26 -6.62
C VAL A 301 -5.65 5.99 -8.09
N ASP A 302 -6.54 6.43 -8.97
CA ASP A 302 -6.31 6.41 -10.41
C ASP A 302 -5.27 7.47 -10.79
N SER A 303 -4.27 7.08 -11.56
CA SER A 303 -3.21 7.99 -12.01
C SER A 303 -3.75 9.10 -12.91
N ALA A 304 -4.73 8.81 -13.75
CA ALA A 304 -5.34 9.78 -14.65
C ALA A 304 -6.01 10.95 -13.89
N GLU A 305 -6.60 10.64 -12.72
CA GLU A 305 -7.23 11.64 -11.85
C GLU A 305 -6.20 12.43 -11.03
N SER A 306 -5.15 11.76 -10.56
CA SER A 306 -4.22 12.33 -9.59
C SER A 306 -3.17 13.25 -10.23
N GLY A 307 -2.64 12.88 -11.39
CA GLY A 307 -1.49 13.54 -12.01
C GLY A 307 -0.26 13.60 -11.08
N VAL A 308 -0.13 12.64 -10.16
CA VAL A 308 0.95 12.52 -9.18
C VAL A 308 1.85 11.35 -9.56
N ALA A 309 3.16 11.51 -9.43
CA ALA A 309 4.11 10.47 -9.74
C ALA A 309 4.28 9.47 -8.57
N PRO A 310 4.50 8.18 -8.85
CA PRO A 310 4.98 7.23 -7.84
C PRO A 310 6.26 7.74 -7.16
N GLY A 311 6.43 7.43 -5.88
CA GLY A 311 7.52 7.95 -5.06
C GLY A 311 7.19 9.27 -4.36
N SER A 312 6.06 9.92 -4.69
CA SER A 312 5.64 11.16 -4.02
C SER A 312 5.20 10.89 -2.58
N LEU A 313 5.50 11.87 -1.72
CA LEU A 313 4.97 11.91 -0.35
C LEU A 313 3.49 12.28 -0.40
N ALA A 314 2.68 11.58 0.40
CA ALA A 314 1.27 11.89 0.61
C ALA A 314 1.04 12.32 2.07
N GLU A 315 0.34 13.43 2.26
CA GLU A 315 -0.23 13.83 3.54
C GLU A 315 -1.62 13.20 3.63
N VAL A 316 -1.81 12.36 4.62
CA VAL A 316 -3.01 11.55 4.76
C VAL A 316 -3.66 11.81 6.11
N THR A 317 -4.94 12.12 6.10
CA THR A 317 -5.75 12.17 7.31
C THR A 317 -6.68 10.97 7.34
N VAL A 318 -6.45 10.05 8.26
CA VAL A 318 -7.27 8.84 8.43
C VAL A 318 -8.43 9.16 9.35
N VAL A 319 -9.67 9.06 8.85
CA VAL A 319 -10.90 9.31 9.62
C VAL A 319 -11.35 7.99 10.25
N LEU A 320 -11.04 7.82 11.52
CA LEU A 320 -11.34 6.59 12.28
C LEU A 320 -12.81 6.48 12.67
N ASP A 321 -13.42 7.62 13.01
CA ASP A 321 -14.83 7.72 13.36
C ASP A 321 -15.32 9.15 13.13
N ALA A 322 -16.53 9.30 12.66
CA ALA A 322 -17.18 10.59 12.44
C ALA A 322 -18.62 10.51 12.92
N ARG A 323 -19.04 11.54 13.70
CA ARG A 323 -20.42 11.62 14.18
C ARG A 323 -20.93 13.05 14.15
N ARG A 324 -22.21 13.21 13.86
CA ARG A 324 -22.89 14.48 13.99
C ARG A 324 -23.31 14.69 15.44
N ALA A 325 -22.91 15.83 15.99
CA ALA A 325 -23.24 16.21 17.36
C ALA A 325 -23.36 17.73 17.47
N ARG A 326 -23.94 18.19 18.58
CA ARG A 326 -24.02 19.62 18.87
C ARG A 326 -22.64 20.16 19.20
N GLY A 327 -22.29 21.26 18.54
CA GLY A 327 -21.05 21.99 18.76
C GLY A 327 -21.29 23.37 19.31
N VAL A 328 -20.40 23.78 20.19
CA VAL A 328 -20.26 25.15 20.65
C VAL A 328 -18.88 25.69 20.30
N PRO A 329 -18.71 26.99 20.01
CA PRO A 329 -17.38 27.55 19.80
C PRO A 329 -16.47 27.30 21.02
N ALA A 330 -15.21 26.92 20.80
CA ALA A 330 -14.28 26.61 21.88
C ALA A 330 -14.13 27.74 22.92
N PRO A 331 -14.15 29.04 22.56
CA PRO A 331 -14.15 30.13 23.53
C PRO A 331 -15.38 30.17 24.48
N ALA A 332 -16.51 29.57 24.10
CA ALA A 332 -17.70 29.52 24.94
C ALA A 332 -17.56 28.53 26.13
N VAL A 333 -16.67 27.55 25.99
CA VAL A 333 -16.44 26.52 27.01
C VAL A 333 -15.46 27.05 28.05
N GLN A 334 -15.87 27.10 29.31
CA GLN A 334 -15.06 27.52 30.44
C GLN A 334 -14.86 26.39 31.42
N GLN A 335 -13.67 26.31 32.00
CA GLN A 335 -13.41 25.42 33.14
C GLN A 335 -13.72 26.16 34.46
N ARG A 336 -14.72 25.69 35.19
CA ARG A 336 -15.15 26.26 36.48
C ARG A 336 -15.25 25.14 37.51
N GLY A 337 -14.49 25.25 38.59
CA GLY A 337 -14.57 24.30 39.69
C GLY A 337 -14.38 22.85 39.23
N ALA A 338 -15.41 22.03 39.28
CA ALA A 338 -15.36 20.60 39.03
C ALA A 338 -15.59 20.20 37.53
N GLY A 339 -15.75 21.15 36.58
CA GLY A 339 -16.06 20.76 35.22
C GLY A 339 -16.15 21.88 34.19
N ALA A 340 -16.44 21.50 32.95
CA ALA A 340 -16.71 22.41 31.87
C ALA A 340 -18.12 23.00 31.95
N VAL A 341 -18.25 24.30 31.71
CA VAL A 341 -19.53 25.02 31.71
C VAL A 341 -19.63 25.90 30.48
N VAL A 342 -20.86 26.16 30.06
CA VAL A 342 -21.20 27.20 29.08
C VAL A 342 -22.21 28.15 29.67
N PHE A 343 -22.21 29.40 29.22
CA PHE A 343 -23.18 30.39 29.64
C PHE A 343 -24.16 30.67 28.51
N VAL A 344 -25.46 30.70 28.85
CA VAL A 344 -26.54 31.14 27.96
C VAL A 344 -27.20 32.38 28.55
N VAL A 345 -27.92 33.14 27.75
CA VAL A 345 -28.66 34.31 28.23
C VAL A 345 -30.13 33.94 28.40
N GLU A 346 -30.67 34.09 29.63
CA GLU A 346 -32.09 33.97 29.93
C GLU A 346 -32.55 35.24 30.68
N SER A 347 -33.53 35.93 30.15
CA SER A 347 -34.11 37.13 30.78
C SER A 347 -33.06 38.18 31.18
N ASP A 348 -32.13 38.53 30.26
CA ASP A 348 -31.02 39.49 30.48
C ASP A 348 -30.01 39.07 31.58
N ARG A 349 -29.98 37.80 31.95
CA ARG A 349 -29.03 37.24 32.92
C ARG A 349 -28.26 36.05 32.29
N ALA A 350 -27.01 35.93 32.68
CA ALA A 350 -26.22 34.77 32.33
C ALA A 350 -26.62 33.56 33.18
N ARG A 351 -26.97 32.46 32.56
CA ARG A 351 -27.20 31.17 33.22
C ARG A 351 -26.09 30.21 32.93
N MET A 352 -25.47 29.69 33.95
CA MET A 352 -24.40 28.69 33.87
C MET A 352 -24.99 27.29 33.66
N ILE A 353 -24.60 26.62 32.60
CA ILE A 353 -24.99 25.24 32.31
C ILE A 353 -23.73 24.35 32.32
N PRO A 354 -23.65 23.40 33.30
CA PRO A 354 -22.59 22.38 33.26
C PRO A 354 -22.76 21.49 32.04
N VAL A 355 -21.67 21.27 31.30
CA VAL A 355 -21.67 20.46 30.07
C VAL A 355 -20.59 19.41 30.10
N ALA A 356 -20.86 18.25 29.51
CA ALA A 356 -19.84 17.25 29.21
C ALA A 356 -19.32 17.50 27.81
N THR A 357 -18.04 17.80 27.70
CA THR A 357 -17.39 18.07 26.41
C THR A 357 -16.82 16.79 25.81
N GLY A 358 -16.88 16.69 24.48
CA GLY A 358 -16.31 15.61 23.70
C GLY A 358 -15.13 16.06 22.84
N ARG A 359 -15.20 15.76 21.55
CA ARG A 359 -14.17 16.10 20.57
C ARG A 359 -14.15 17.60 20.25
N SER A 360 -13.00 18.05 19.77
CA SER A 360 -12.84 19.41 19.24
C SER A 360 -12.47 19.32 17.75
N SER A 361 -13.12 20.16 16.93
CA SER A 361 -12.87 20.25 15.49
C SER A 361 -13.10 21.68 15.02
N ASP A 362 -12.19 22.24 14.24
CA ASP A 362 -12.28 23.57 13.61
C ASP A 362 -12.68 24.71 14.57
N GLY A 363 -12.17 24.69 15.80
CA GLY A 363 -12.48 25.71 16.80
C GLY A 363 -13.84 25.54 17.51
N TRP A 364 -14.52 24.42 17.29
CA TRP A 364 -15.74 24.02 17.96
C TRP A 364 -15.51 22.82 18.88
N VAL A 365 -16.29 22.73 19.95
CA VAL A 365 -16.24 21.65 20.94
C VAL A 365 -17.57 20.94 20.97
N GLU A 366 -17.53 19.62 20.89
CA GLU A 366 -18.69 18.74 20.96
C GLU A 366 -19.27 18.72 22.36
N ILE A 367 -20.60 18.79 22.47
CA ILE A 367 -21.35 18.63 23.71
C ILE A 367 -22.01 17.26 23.73
N LEU A 368 -21.66 16.45 24.74
CA LEU A 368 -22.08 15.04 24.83
C LEU A 368 -23.42 14.90 25.58
N ASP A 369 -23.73 15.81 26.49
CA ASP A 369 -24.98 15.81 27.26
C ASP A 369 -26.04 16.65 26.55
N GLY A 370 -27.25 16.15 26.47
CA GLY A 370 -28.37 16.85 25.82
C GLY A 370 -28.91 18.06 26.57
N ARG A 371 -28.17 18.64 27.51
CA ARG A 371 -28.61 19.74 28.37
C ARG A 371 -28.73 21.08 27.66
N LEU A 372 -28.01 21.27 26.55
CA LEU A 372 -28.13 22.45 25.71
C LEU A 372 -29.25 22.25 24.66
N PRO A 373 -30.25 23.14 24.58
CA PRO A 373 -31.24 23.14 23.49
C PRO A 373 -30.57 23.33 22.12
N ALA A 374 -31.21 22.84 21.04
CA ALA A 374 -30.64 22.95 19.68
C ALA A 374 -30.57 24.40 19.17
N ASP A 375 -31.45 25.25 19.68
CA ASP A 375 -31.59 26.68 19.35
C ASP A 375 -30.88 27.58 20.37
N ALA A 376 -30.13 27.00 21.33
CA ALA A 376 -29.45 27.79 22.37
C ALA A 376 -28.39 28.70 21.76
N GLN A 377 -28.26 29.88 22.36
CA GLN A 377 -27.17 30.82 22.07
C GLN A 377 -26.22 30.86 23.25
N VAL A 378 -24.96 30.55 23.03
CA VAL A 378 -23.93 30.53 24.05
C VAL A 378 -23.07 31.78 24.01
N ILE A 379 -22.62 32.24 25.17
CA ILE A 379 -21.76 33.41 25.31
C ILE A 379 -20.33 33.04 24.87
N THR A 380 -19.79 33.72 23.86
CA THR A 380 -18.45 33.53 23.31
C THR A 380 -17.47 34.63 23.69
N MET A 381 -17.96 35.83 24.07
CA MET A 381 -17.15 36.94 24.58
C MET A 381 -17.78 37.51 25.83
N GLY A 382 -16.97 37.99 26.78
CA GLY A 382 -17.38 38.48 28.09
C GLY A 382 -17.58 37.40 29.15
N GLN A 383 -17.45 36.13 28.77
CA GLN A 383 -17.67 34.95 29.64
C GLN A 383 -16.73 34.90 30.89
N GLN A 384 -15.60 35.56 30.83
CA GLN A 384 -14.64 35.61 31.98
C GLN A 384 -15.11 36.56 33.09
N LEU A 385 -15.96 37.53 32.78
CA LEU A 385 -16.43 38.58 33.67
C LEU A 385 -17.78 38.28 34.30
N ILE A 386 -18.38 37.13 33.97
CA ILE A 386 -19.70 36.74 34.43
C ILE A 386 -19.68 35.52 35.35
N SER A 387 -20.65 35.47 36.22
CA SER A 387 -20.97 34.32 37.06
C SER A 387 -22.44 33.94 36.85
N ASP A 388 -22.89 32.87 37.45
CA ASP A 388 -24.32 32.51 37.38
C ASP A 388 -25.21 33.66 37.86
N SER A 389 -26.28 33.91 37.12
CA SER A 389 -27.24 35.00 37.35
C SER A 389 -26.71 36.43 37.17
N SER A 390 -25.50 36.64 36.66
CA SER A 390 -24.95 37.97 36.36
C SER A 390 -25.76 38.70 35.31
N PRO A 391 -26.10 40.01 35.51
CA PRO A 391 -26.80 40.79 34.51
C PRO A 391 -25.90 41.07 33.31
N VAL A 392 -26.43 40.80 32.12
CA VAL A 392 -25.66 40.93 30.86
C VAL A 392 -26.41 41.82 29.84
N VAL A 393 -25.68 42.39 28.92
CA VAL A 393 -26.25 43.06 27.74
C VAL A 393 -25.64 42.43 26.49
N VAL A 394 -26.52 41.99 25.60
CA VAL A 394 -26.09 41.36 24.32
C VAL A 394 -25.63 42.44 23.36
N VAL A 395 -24.40 42.38 22.96
CA VAL A 395 -23.80 43.24 21.94
C VAL A 395 -23.66 42.43 20.65
N LYS A 396 -24.13 42.98 19.53
CA LYS A 396 -23.87 42.34 18.22
C LYS A 396 -22.40 42.52 17.89
N GLU A 397 -21.79 41.45 17.44
CA GLU A 397 -20.43 41.49 16.89
C GLU A 397 -20.48 42.28 15.57
N ASP A 398 -19.92 43.50 15.55
CA ASP A 398 -19.61 44.16 14.30
C ASP A 398 -18.43 43.38 13.65
N VAL A 399 -18.77 42.50 12.72
CA VAL A 399 -17.78 41.81 11.87
C VAL A 399 -17.04 42.86 11.05
N ARG A 400 -15.81 43.14 11.42
CA ARG A 400 -14.86 43.87 10.58
C ARG A 400 -14.15 42.92 9.63
#